data_b996cc6f17d61e4107216a20e09a6ec4
#
_entry.id   b996cc6f17d61e4107216a20e09a6ec4
#
_cell.length_a   1.000
_cell.length_b   1.000
_cell.length_c   1.000
_cell.angle_alpha   90.00
_cell.angle_beta   90.00
_cell.angle_gamma   90.00
#
_symmetry.space_group_name_H-M   'P 1'
#
loop_
_entity.id
_entity.type
_entity.pdbx_description
1 polymer ?
#
loop_
_entity_poly.entity_id
_entity_poly.type
_entity_poly.pdbx_seq_one_letter_code
_entity_poly.pdbx_strand_id
1 'polypeptide(L)'
;MRLRDDGSVPDDNPFVGRAGYRPEIYSLGHRNQLGLTLHPDTGALWLHENGPLGGDEINLIRAGGNYGWPVVSYSREYSGPRVAFRTWQEGMEPAEIVWLPSIAPSGMVFYDGDRFPNWRGSLFVGALRTGMIRNTGHL
;
A
#
# COMPACT_ATOMS: atom_id res chain seq x y z
N MET A 1 -8.00 -8.32 1.17
CA MET A 1 -9.26 -9.07 0.94
C MET A 1 -10.36 -8.09 0.53
N ARG A 2 -11.34 -8.53 -0.25
CA ARG A 2 -12.56 -7.77 -0.58
C ARG A 2 -13.79 -8.64 -0.30
N LEU A 3 -14.68 -8.11 0.53
CA LEU A 3 -15.93 -8.74 0.94
C LEU A 3 -17.08 -7.74 0.78
N ARG A 4 -18.32 -8.22 0.70
CA ARG A 4 -19.52 -7.41 0.86
C ARG A 4 -19.77 -7.10 2.34
N ASP A 5 -20.66 -6.17 2.63
CA ASP A 5 -20.99 -5.75 4.01
C ASP A 5 -21.58 -6.89 4.86
N ASP A 6 -22.18 -7.87 4.23
CA ASP A 6 -22.69 -9.10 4.87
C ASP A 6 -21.63 -10.19 5.07
N GLY A 7 -20.39 -9.92 4.69
CA GLY A 7 -19.25 -10.85 4.77
C GLY A 7 -19.17 -11.85 3.61
N SER A 8 -20.10 -11.81 2.66
CA SER A 8 -20.03 -12.68 1.48
C SER A 8 -18.96 -12.23 0.49
N VAL A 9 -18.49 -13.15 -0.33
CA VAL A 9 -17.49 -12.90 -1.36
C VAL A 9 -18.18 -12.34 -2.60
N PRO A 10 -17.72 -11.19 -3.14
CA PRO A 10 -18.16 -10.70 -4.45
C PRO A 10 -17.80 -11.68 -5.57
N ASP A 11 -18.74 -11.93 -6.49
CA ASP A 11 -18.55 -12.86 -7.59
C ASP A 11 -17.50 -12.38 -8.61
N ASP A 12 -17.25 -11.08 -8.65
CA ASP A 12 -16.27 -10.39 -9.49
C ASP A 12 -14.88 -10.24 -8.83
N ASN A 13 -14.64 -10.90 -7.70
CA ASN A 13 -13.29 -10.97 -7.13
C ASN A 13 -12.34 -11.72 -8.07
N PRO A 14 -11.09 -11.25 -8.22
CA PRO A 14 -10.18 -11.72 -9.26
C PRO A 14 -9.74 -13.19 -9.14
N PHE A 15 -9.93 -13.78 -7.97
CA PHE A 15 -9.53 -15.17 -7.68
C PHE A 15 -10.69 -16.13 -7.44
N VAL A 16 -11.94 -15.69 -7.67
CA VAL A 16 -13.11 -16.57 -7.62
C VAL A 16 -12.96 -17.70 -8.65
N GLY A 17 -13.17 -18.95 -8.21
CA GLY A 17 -13.05 -20.14 -9.07
C GLY A 17 -11.61 -20.51 -9.47
N ARG A 18 -10.60 -19.78 -9.00
CA ARG A 18 -9.21 -20.04 -9.33
C ARG A 18 -8.59 -21.03 -8.36
N ALA A 19 -8.17 -22.19 -8.84
CA ALA A 19 -7.55 -23.24 -8.02
C ALA A 19 -6.30 -22.71 -7.29
N GLY A 20 -6.16 -23.03 -6.00
CA GLY A 20 -5.04 -22.65 -5.16
C GLY A 20 -5.17 -21.24 -4.53
N TYR A 21 -6.23 -20.50 -4.84
CA TYR A 21 -6.48 -19.19 -4.25
C TYR A 21 -7.78 -19.19 -3.45
N ARG A 22 -7.81 -18.36 -2.41
CA ARG A 22 -9.06 -18.08 -1.69
C ARG A 22 -9.83 -16.99 -2.44
N PRO A 23 -11.14 -17.12 -2.58
CA PRO A 23 -11.96 -16.21 -3.38
C PRO A 23 -12.05 -14.79 -2.79
N GLU A 24 -11.78 -14.62 -1.49
CA GLU A 24 -11.76 -13.31 -0.81
C GLU A 24 -10.56 -12.44 -1.19
N ILE A 25 -9.52 -13.03 -1.79
CA ILE A 25 -8.29 -12.31 -2.14
C ILE A 25 -8.59 -11.29 -3.25
N TYR A 26 -8.15 -10.05 -3.05
CA TYR A 26 -8.26 -8.98 -4.04
C TYR A 26 -6.92 -8.64 -4.69
N SER A 27 -5.85 -8.63 -3.90
CA SER A 27 -4.46 -8.41 -4.34
C SER A 27 -3.50 -9.22 -3.46
N LEU A 28 -2.27 -9.38 -3.91
CA LEU A 28 -1.26 -10.24 -3.31
C LEU A 28 0.05 -9.48 -3.08
N GLY A 29 0.98 -10.09 -2.35
CA GLY A 29 2.35 -9.61 -2.23
C GLY A 29 2.49 -8.36 -1.36
N HIS A 30 1.63 -8.20 -0.39
CA HIS A 30 1.68 -7.12 0.61
C HIS A 30 2.38 -7.59 1.88
N ARG A 31 2.94 -6.63 2.64
CA ARG A 31 3.58 -6.89 3.92
C ARG A 31 2.76 -6.40 5.11
N ASN A 32 2.61 -5.09 5.29
CA ASN A 32 2.00 -4.48 6.48
C ASN A 32 1.22 -3.24 6.09
N GLN A 33 -0.02 -3.47 5.68
CA GLN A 33 -0.95 -2.43 5.24
C GLN A 33 -1.54 -1.71 6.46
N LEU A 34 -1.49 -0.38 6.48
CA LEU A 34 -1.98 0.44 7.58
C LEU A 34 -2.97 1.53 7.15
N GLY A 35 -2.99 1.92 5.88
CA GLY A 35 -3.91 2.92 5.38
C GLY A 35 -4.47 2.57 4.02
N LEU A 36 -5.75 2.87 3.83
CA LEU A 36 -6.50 2.61 2.61
C LEU A 36 -7.43 3.78 2.34
N THR A 37 -7.45 4.27 1.10
CA THR A 37 -8.36 5.35 0.68
C THR A 37 -8.76 5.20 -0.78
N LEU A 38 -9.88 5.78 -1.16
CA LEU A 38 -10.32 5.87 -2.55
C LEU A 38 -10.01 7.26 -3.09
N HIS A 39 -9.53 7.32 -4.32
CA HIS A 39 -9.39 8.58 -5.04
C HIS A 39 -10.79 9.15 -5.34
N PRO A 40 -11.10 10.41 -4.98
CA PRO A 40 -12.46 10.95 -5.03
C PRO A 40 -13.07 10.98 -6.44
N ASP A 41 -12.26 11.27 -7.46
CA ASP A 41 -12.76 11.41 -8.84
C ASP A 41 -12.75 10.10 -9.62
N THR A 42 -11.81 9.20 -9.34
CA THR A 42 -11.62 7.97 -10.14
C THR A 42 -12.12 6.71 -9.46
N GLY A 43 -12.34 6.74 -8.14
CA GLY A 43 -12.64 5.56 -7.33
C GLY A 43 -11.47 4.58 -7.21
N ALA A 44 -10.29 4.94 -7.69
CA ALA A 44 -9.10 4.09 -7.62
C ALA A 44 -8.70 3.87 -6.15
N LEU A 45 -8.37 2.63 -5.81
CA LEU A 45 -8.01 2.22 -4.47
C LEU A 45 -6.52 2.44 -4.22
N TRP A 46 -6.18 3.23 -3.22
CA TRP A 46 -4.82 3.52 -2.80
C TRP A 46 -4.54 2.94 -1.42
N LEU A 47 -3.36 2.39 -1.25
CA LEU A 47 -2.93 1.71 -0.03
C LEU A 47 -1.52 2.15 0.32
N HIS A 48 -1.25 2.40 1.60
CA HIS A 48 0.13 2.47 2.07
C HIS A 48 0.47 1.32 2.99
N GLU A 49 1.72 0.92 2.97
CA GLU A 49 2.25 -0.15 3.80
C GLU A 49 3.67 0.13 4.28
N ASN A 50 4.03 -0.47 5.41
CA ASN A 50 5.34 -0.30 6.02
C ASN A 50 6.28 -1.43 5.66
N GLY A 51 7.49 -1.06 5.23
CA GLY A 51 8.65 -1.93 5.23
C GLY A 51 9.24 -2.13 6.63
N PRO A 52 10.13 -3.10 6.85
CA PRO A 52 10.78 -3.26 8.16
C PRO A 52 11.79 -2.13 8.44
N LEU A 53 12.82 -1.97 7.63
CA LEU A 53 13.78 -0.86 7.69
C LEU A 53 13.91 -0.24 6.31
N GLY A 54 13.23 0.90 6.09
CA GLY A 54 13.05 1.50 4.77
C GLY A 54 12.01 0.77 3.94
N GLY A 55 11.69 1.31 2.76
CA GLY A 55 10.77 0.70 1.83
C GLY A 55 9.31 0.73 2.29
N ASP A 56 8.89 1.78 3.00
CA ASP A 56 7.48 2.09 3.14
C ASP A 56 6.95 2.54 1.78
N GLU A 57 5.73 2.15 1.45
CA GLU A 57 5.21 2.28 0.09
C GLU A 57 3.82 2.87 0.05
N ILE A 58 3.52 3.57 -1.05
CA ILE A 58 2.16 3.81 -1.51
C ILE A 58 1.95 3.03 -2.79
N ASN A 59 0.85 2.31 -2.85
CA ASN A 59 0.47 1.43 -3.94
C ASN A 59 -0.90 1.80 -4.49
N LEU A 60 -1.03 1.88 -5.82
CA LEU A 60 -2.31 1.91 -6.52
C LEU A 60 -2.81 0.47 -6.70
N ILE A 61 -3.89 0.11 -5.99
CA ILE A 61 -4.33 -1.29 -5.91
C ILE A 61 -5.17 -1.69 -7.11
N ARG A 62 -4.72 -2.74 -7.78
CA ARG A 62 -5.39 -3.39 -8.91
C ARG A 62 -5.96 -4.75 -8.51
N ALA A 63 -7.13 -5.08 -9.03
CA ALA A 63 -7.71 -6.42 -8.86
C ALA A 63 -6.78 -7.49 -9.42
N GLY A 64 -6.40 -8.47 -8.62
CA GLY A 64 -5.47 -9.55 -9.00
C GLY A 64 -3.99 -9.16 -9.02
N GLY A 65 -3.65 -7.89 -8.75
CA GLY A 65 -2.27 -7.41 -8.73
C GLY A 65 -1.43 -8.09 -7.65
N ASN A 66 -0.15 -8.30 -7.95
CA ASN A 66 0.85 -8.83 -7.01
C ASN A 66 1.92 -7.77 -6.76
N TYR A 67 2.02 -7.26 -5.53
CA TYR A 67 2.94 -6.20 -5.10
C TYR A 67 4.30 -6.73 -4.62
N GLY A 68 4.51 -8.03 -4.74
CA GLY A 68 5.83 -8.66 -4.80
C GLY A 68 6.48 -9.02 -3.49
N TRP A 69 5.96 -8.59 -2.32
CA TRP A 69 6.55 -9.00 -1.04
C TRP A 69 6.49 -10.52 -0.84
N PRO A 70 7.57 -11.16 -0.35
CA PRO A 70 8.92 -10.65 -0.06
C PRO A 70 9.92 -10.83 -1.23
N VAL A 71 9.47 -11.18 -2.43
CA VAL A 71 10.33 -11.51 -3.60
C VAL A 71 11.03 -10.27 -4.14
N VAL A 72 10.34 -9.12 -4.14
CA VAL A 72 10.90 -7.80 -4.41
C VAL A 72 10.70 -6.91 -3.19
N SER A 73 11.68 -6.07 -2.86
CA SER A 73 11.59 -5.12 -1.75
C SER A 73 12.74 -4.13 -1.77
N TYR A 74 12.46 -2.90 -1.32
CA TYR A 74 13.47 -1.88 -1.03
C TYR A 74 14.02 -1.99 0.40
N SER A 75 13.46 -2.87 1.23
CA SER A 75 13.66 -2.92 2.66
C SER A 75 14.85 -3.79 3.09
N ARG A 76 15.28 -3.56 4.35
CA ARG A 76 16.15 -4.47 5.10
C ARG A 76 15.39 -5.06 6.27
N GLU A 77 15.75 -6.26 6.68
CA GLU A 77 15.29 -6.84 7.93
C GLU A 77 15.80 -6.04 9.13
N TYR A 78 15.12 -6.10 10.26
CA TYR A 78 15.57 -5.46 11.50
C TYR A 78 16.93 -5.99 11.97
N SER A 79 17.29 -7.20 11.59
CA SER A 79 18.62 -7.80 11.82
C SER A 79 19.72 -7.32 10.87
N GLY A 80 19.37 -6.53 9.82
CA GLY A 80 20.30 -5.87 8.92
C GLY A 80 20.33 -6.34 7.46
N PRO A 81 20.16 -7.64 7.12
CA PRO A 81 20.17 -8.12 5.73
C PRO A 81 19.09 -7.50 4.87
N ARG A 82 19.28 -7.47 3.55
CA ARG A 82 18.23 -7.10 2.62
C ARG A 82 17.11 -8.16 2.64
N VAL A 83 15.84 -7.72 2.60
CA VAL A 83 14.69 -8.62 2.42
C VAL A 83 14.78 -9.30 1.06
N ALA A 84 15.05 -8.52 0.02
CA ALA A 84 15.23 -9.01 -1.35
C ALA A 84 16.43 -8.33 -2.02
N PHE A 85 17.01 -9.00 -3.02
CA PHE A 85 18.04 -8.40 -3.86
C PHE A 85 17.46 -7.60 -5.03
N ARG A 86 16.19 -7.83 -5.36
CA ARG A 86 15.46 -7.16 -6.44
C ARG A 86 14.46 -6.18 -5.86
N THR A 87 14.32 -5.04 -6.51
CA THR A 87 13.30 -4.03 -6.22
C THR A 87 12.14 -4.08 -7.20
N TRP A 88 12.29 -4.83 -8.29
CA TRP A 88 11.26 -5.04 -9.30
C TRP A 88 11.42 -6.42 -9.96
N GLN A 89 10.30 -6.96 -10.43
CA GLN A 89 10.24 -8.19 -11.23
C GLN A 89 9.02 -8.12 -12.15
N GLU A 90 9.13 -8.66 -13.34
CA GLU A 90 8.02 -8.79 -14.30
C GLU A 90 6.85 -9.56 -13.67
N GLY A 91 5.62 -9.08 -13.92
CA GLY A 91 4.40 -9.64 -13.33
C GLY A 91 4.10 -9.17 -11.92
N MET A 92 4.90 -8.22 -11.39
CA MET A 92 4.65 -7.55 -10.12
C MET A 92 4.37 -6.06 -10.33
N GLU A 93 3.40 -5.53 -9.58
CA GLU A 93 3.03 -4.11 -9.63
C GLU A 93 4.10 -3.29 -8.88
N PRO A 94 4.63 -2.23 -9.50
CA PRO A 94 5.55 -1.32 -8.81
C PRO A 94 4.78 -0.42 -7.83
N ALA A 95 5.43 -0.03 -6.74
CA ALA A 95 4.92 1.02 -5.89
C ALA A 95 4.95 2.38 -6.60
N GLU A 96 3.93 3.23 -6.35
CA GLU A 96 3.88 4.61 -6.85
C GLU A 96 4.88 5.51 -6.11
N ILE A 97 5.05 5.29 -4.80
CA ILE A 97 6.00 6.00 -3.95
C ILE A 97 6.70 5.01 -3.03
N VAL A 98 8.00 5.22 -2.83
CA VAL A 98 8.81 4.46 -1.86
C VAL A 98 9.61 5.42 -1.00
N TRP A 99 9.57 5.22 0.32
CA TRP A 99 10.38 5.99 1.26
C TRP A 99 11.60 5.19 1.75
N LEU A 100 12.76 5.78 1.53
CA LEU A 100 14.06 5.33 2.03
C LEU A 100 14.81 6.54 2.62
N PRO A 101 14.95 6.62 3.95
CA PRO A 101 14.52 5.68 4.99
C PRO A 101 13.01 5.69 5.26
N SER A 102 12.52 4.70 6.03
CA SER A 102 11.12 4.62 6.49
C SER A 102 10.67 5.89 7.21
N ILE A 103 9.44 6.31 6.91
CA ILE A 103 8.74 7.39 7.63
C ILE A 103 7.65 6.88 8.57
N ALA A 104 7.36 5.57 8.51
CA ALA A 104 6.27 4.92 9.21
C ALA A 104 4.92 5.61 8.93
N PRO A 105 4.40 5.52 7.70
CA PRO A 105 3.12 6.12 7.34
C PRO A 105 2.00 5.58 8.22
N SER A 106 1.09 6.46 8.65
CA SER A 106 0.09 6.13 9.66
C SER A 106 -1.35 6.29 9.20
N GLY A 107 -1.66 7.36 8.50
CA GLY A 107 -2.98 7.63 7.95
C GLY A 107 -2.86 8.19 6.55
N MET A 108 -3.93 8.05 5.75
CA MET A 108 -3.93 8.51 4.36
C MET A 108 -5.32 8.97 3.95
N VAL A 109 -5.42 10.13 3.29
CA VAL A 109 -6.69 10.66 2.80
C VAL A 109 -6.46 11.54 1.58
N PHE A 110 -7.34 11.46 0.60
CA PHE A 110 -7.45 12.47 -0.44
C PHE A 110 -8.27 13.64 0.06
N TYR A 111 -7.80 14.86 -0.20
CA TYR A 111 -8.56 16.06 0.11
C TYR A 111 -9.58 16.32 -1.01
N ASP A 112 -10.86 16.34 -0.64
CA ASP A 112 -12.01 16.61 -1.52
C ASP A 112 -12.84 17.82 -1.08
N GLY A 113 -12.39 18.52 -0.01
CA GLY A 113 -13.08 19.67 0.55
C GLY A 113 -12.94 20.95 -0.31
N ASP A 114 -13.81 21.93 -0.02
CA ASP A 114 -13.88 23.20 -0.75
C ASP A 114 -13.06 24.32 -0.10
N ARG A 115 -12.63 24.14 1.16
CA ARG A 115 -11.94 25.22 1.91
C ARG A 115 -10.57 25.56 1.36
N PHE A 116 -9.86 24.56 0.81
CA PHE A 116 -8.55 24.72 0.19
C PHE A 116 -8.58 24.20 -1.26
N PRO A 117 -9.11 25.00 -2.21
CA PRO A 117 -9.33 24.53 -3.59
C PRO A 117 -8.07 23.97 -4.28
N ASN A 118 -6.91 24.56 -3.98
CA ASN A 118 -5.62 24.15 -4.54
C ASN A 118 -5.14 22.78 -4.00
N TRP A 119 -5.78 22.25 -2.94
CA TRP A 119 -5.45 20.94 -2.35
C TRP A 119 -6.36 19.83 -2.87
N ARG A 120 -7.41 20.17 -3.58
CA ARG A 120 -8.37 19.18 -4.10
C ARG A 120 -7.65 18.15 -4.96
N GLY A 121 -7.88 16.86 -4.67
CA GLY A 121 -7.19 15.75 -5.30
C GLY A 121 -5.77 15.47 -4.78
N SER A 122 -5.26 16.27 -3.82
CA SER A 122 -4.00 15.97 -3.16
C SER A 122 -4.15 14.84 -2.16
N LEU A 123 -3.16 13.94 -2.13
CA LEU A 123 -3.07 12.86 -1.15
C LEU A 123 -2.25 13.31 0.04
N PHE A 124 -2.85 13.29 1.23
CA PHE A 124 -2.19 13.55 2.50
C PHE A 124 -1.84 12.24 3.18
N VAL A 125 -0.60 12.09 3.61
CA VAL A 125 -0.09 10.89 4.28
C VAL A 125 0.58 11.32 5.58
N GLY A 126 0.04 10.86 6.70
CA GLY A 126 0.66 11.07 8.01
C GLY A 126 1.87 10.17 8.19
N ALA A 127 2.92 10.69 8.86
CA ALA A 127 4.12 9.95 9.17
C ALA A 127 4.43 10.02 10.67
N LEU A 128 4.82 8.89 11.28
CA LEU A 128 5.16 8.82 12.70
C LEU A 128 6.58 9.35 12.98
N ARG A 129 7.40 9.51 11.94
CA ARG A 129 8.77 10.04 12.06
C ARG A 129 9.28 10.59 10.72
N THR A 130 10.27 11.47 10.79
CA THR A 130 11.03 11.94 9.63
C THR A 130 12.21 11.00 9.41
N GLY A 131 12.10 10.10 8.47
CA GLY A 131 13.09 9.06 8.25
C GLY A 131 13.33 8.23 9.53
N MET A 132 14.59 8.06 9.92
CA MET A 132 14.94 7.28 11.13
C MET A 132 14.98 8.12 12.43
N ILE A 133 14.61 9.39 12.39
CA ILE A 133 14.61 10.30 13.55
C ILE A 133 13.33 10.06 14.35
N ARG A 134 13.48 9.69 15.63
CA ARG A 134 12.35 9.44 16.54
C ARG A 134 11.65 10.75 16.91
N ASN A 135 10.34 10.67 17.18
CA ASN A 135 9.50 11.78 17.64
C ASN A 135 9.43 12.97 16.66
N THR A 136 9.50 12.70 15.38
CA THR A 136 9.44 13.71 14.31
C THR A 136 8.27 13.48 13.37
N GLY A 137 7.13 13.00 13.89
CA GLY A 137 5.92 12.80 13.09
C GLY A 137 5.51 14.07 12.33
N HIS A 138 4.97 13.89 11.13
CA HIS A 138 4.51 14.97 10.26
C HIS A 138 3.38 14.49 9.32
N LEU A 139 2.82 15.42 8.61
CA LEU A 139 1.82 15.20 7.56
C LEU A 139 2.42 15.58 6.19
#